data_8389ed81542c03781e56a5f10c5fe4ed
#
_entry.id   8389ed81542c03781e56a5f10c5fe4ed
#
_cell.length_a   1.000
_cell.length_b   1.000
_cell.length_c   1.000
_cell.angle_alpha   90.00
_cell.angle_beta   90.00
_cell.angle_gamma   90.00
#
_symmetry.space_group_name_H-M   'P 1'
#
loop_
_entity.id
_entity.type
_entity.pdbx_description
1 polymer ?
#
loop_
_entity_poly.entity_id
_entity_poly.type
_entity_poly.pdbx_seq_one_letter_code
_entity_poly.pdbx_strand_id
1 'polypeptide(L)'
;MQQFSNLEIAEIKSRIDQIQDMLARSAGDGVAAVLPAFAPEPRLIDQLSLSIQVRRMRKSHFGTAQLSGPTWDMMLDLMLANANGRSLSASDLATGAGVPLSSGLRMIAALEAEGLAKRSIDERDRRRTIVRLTDAGAEKMASYFEKYAAAIRGGYSRAA
;
A
#
# COMPACT_ATOMS: atom_id res chain seq x y z
N MET A 1 11.50 -4.59 -29.24
CA MET A 1 11.96 -5.38 -28.08
C MET A 1 13.25 -6.09 -28.49
N GLN A 2 14.41 -5.62 -27.99
CA GLN A 2 15.70 -6.28 -28.22
C GLN A 2 15.79 -7.50 -27.30
N GLN A 3 15.85 -8.70 -27.90
CA GLN A 3 16.20 -9.92 -27.18
C GLN A 3 17.72 -9.93 -27.05
N PHE A 4 18.21 -9.83 -25.80
CA PHE A 4 19.63 -10.07 -25.52
C PHE A 4 19.97 -11.53 -25.87
N SER A 5 21.05 -11.72 -26.61
CA SER A 5 21.51 -13.06 -26.95
C SER A 5 22.06 -13.78 -25.71
N ASN A 6 22.00 -15.11 -25.68
CA ASN A 6 22.55 -15.91 -24.58
C ASN A 6 24.04 -15.63 -24.32
N LEU A 7 24.79 -15.18 -25.34
CA LEU A 7 26.18 -14.75 -25.24
C LEU A 7 26.34 -13.45 -24.44
N GLU A 8 25.47 -12.44 -24.68
CA GLU A 8 25.50 -11.18 -23.94
C GLU A 8 25.14 -11.39 -22.46
N ILE A 9 24.19 -12.28 -22.17
CA ILE A 9 23.84 -12.64 -20.80
C ILE A 9 24.99 -13.36 -20.08
N ALA A 10 25.72 -14.25 -20.79
CA ALA A 10 26.88 -14.92 -20.25
C ALA A 10 28.05 -13.96 -19.98
N GLU A 11 28.25 -12.97 -20.84
CA GLU A 11 29.28 -11.93 -20.66
C GLU A 11 28.95 -11.01 -19.47
N ILE A 12 27.68 -10.62 -19.31
CA ILE A 12 27.23 -9.82 -18.17
C ILE A 12 27.43 -10.60 -16.86
N LYS A 13 27.07 -11.88 -16.81
CA LYS A 13 27.31 -12.73 -15.64
C LYS A 13 28.79 -12.81 -15.29
N SER A 14 29.67 -13.07 -16.29
CA SER A 14 31.10 -13.12 -16.07
C SER A 14 31.69 -11.83 -15.52
N ARG A 15 31.18 -10.66 -15.97
CA ARG A 15 31.60 -9.35 -15.43
C ARG A 15 31.10 -9.11 -14.01
N ILE A 16 29.90 -9.58 -13.68
CA ILE A 16 29.37 -9.51 -12.31
C ILE A 16 30.24 -10.35 -11.36
N ASP A 17 30.59 -11.57 -11.75
CA ASP A 17 31.43 -12.46 -10.96
C ASP A 17 32.84 -11.86 -10.76
N GLN A 18 33.44 -11.24 -11.79
CA GLN A 18 34.71 -10.51 -11.68
C GLN A 18 34.65 -9.32 -10.73
N ILE A 19 33.54 -8.55 -10.74
CA ILE A 19 33.36 -7.42 -9.83
C ILE A 19 33.19 -7.92 -8.39
N GLN A 20 32.46 -9.00 -8.17
CA GLN A 20 32.31 -9.62 -6.87
C GLN A 20 33.64 -10.13 -6.31
N ASP A 21 34.45 -10.77 -7.14
CA ASP A 21 35.82 -11.25 -6.81
C ASP A 21 36.78 -10.08 -6.51
N MET A 22 36.67 -8.96 -7.23
CA MET A 22 37.47 -7.77 -6.95
C MET A 22 37.07 -7.13 -5.63
N LEU A 23 35.76 -7.04 -5.35
CA LEU A 23 35.25 -6.53 -4.08
C LEU A 23 35.65 -7.41 -2.90
N ALA A 24 35.60 -8.74 -3.06
CA ALA A 24 36.04 -9.68 -2.03
C ALA A 24 37.54 -9.56 -1.72
N ARG A 25 38.38 -9.33 -2.75
CA ARG A 25 39.82 -9.12 -2.58
C ARG A 25 40.19 -7.76 -1.98
N SER A 26 39.43 -6.71 -2.32
CA SER A 26 39.65 -5.37 -1.74
C SER A 26 39.19 -5.27 -0.29
N ALA A 27 38.31 -6.17 0.17
CA ALA A 27 37.88 -6.26 1.57
C ALA A 27 38.99 -6.85 2.50
N GLY A 28 40.09 -7.42 1.92
CA GLY A 28 41.24 -7.95 2.67
C GLY A 28 42.28 -6.91 3.05
N ASP A 29 42.33 -5.75 2.40
CA ASP A 29 43.34 -4.72 2.65
C ASP A 29 42.67 -3.40 3.16
N GLY A 30 42.43 -3.35 4.46
CA GLY A 30 42.50 -2.13 5.30
C GLY A 30 41.66 -0.89 4.92
N VAL A 31 40.76 -0.92 3.94
CA VAL A 31 39.89 0.23 3.56
C VAL A 31 38.42 -0.01 3.90
N ALA A 32 38.17 -0.84 4.91
CA ALA A 32 36.82 -1.15 5.42
C ALA A 32 36.23 -0.06 6.34
N ALA A 33 36.58 1.20 6.19
CA ALA A 33 36.22 2.21 7.19
C ALA A 33 35.46 3.44 6.68
N VAL A 34 34.91 3.51 5.48
CA VAL A 34 34.18 4.74 5.06
C VAL A 34 32.94 4.52 4.21
N LEU A 35 32.45 3.33 4.02
CA LEU A 35 31.09 3.16 3.52
C LEU A 35 30.22 2.62 4.66
N PRO A 36 29.21 3.35 5.14
CA PRO A 36 28.25 2.74 6.02
C PRO A 36 27.67 1.54 5.25
N ALA A 37 27.88 0.35 5.82
CA ALA A 37 27.29 -0.88 5.31
C ALA A 37 25.76 -0.78 5.42
N PHE A 38 25.12 -0.11 4.48
CA PHE A 38 23.68 -0.13 4.29
C PHE A 38 23.35 -1.39 3.47
N ALA A 39 23.82 -2.54 3.94
CA ALA A 39 23.20 -3.80 3.57
C ALA A 39 21.95 -3.89 4.45
N PRO A 40 20.75 -3.65 3.89
CA PRO A 40 19.55 -3.74 4.70
C PRO A 40 19.45 -5.16 5.23
N GLU A 41 19.21 -5.30 6.54
CA GLU A 41 18.90 -6.56 7.19
C GLU A 41 17.90 -7.36 6.33
N PRO A 42 18.06 -8.67 6.14
CA PRO A 42 17.14 -9.49 5.35
C PRO A 42 15.67 -9.25 5.72
N ARG A 43 15.36 -9.08 7.00
CA ARG A 43 14.05 -8.70 7.51
C ARG A 43 13.52 -7.38 6.95
N LEU A 44 14.39 -6.38 6.78
CA LEU A 44 13.99 -5.09 6.20
C LEU A 44 13.64 -5.23 4.72
N ILE A 45 14.40 -6.02 3.98
CA ILE A 45 14.12 -6.29 2.55
C ILE A 45 12.76 -6.97 2.40
N ASP A 46 12.46 -7.96 3.24
CA ASP A 46 11.17 -8.66 3.23
C ASP A 46 10.01 -7.72 3.57
N GLN A 47 10.18 -6.85 4.56
CA GLN A 47 9.17 -5.84 4.94
C GLN A 47 8.93 -4.81 3.82
N LEU A 48 9.99 -4.35 3.17
CA LEU A 48 9.89 -3.43 2.03
C LEU A 48 9.20 -4.11 0.85
N SER A 49 9.56 -5.35 0.55
CA SER A 49 8.95 -6.15 -0.51
C SER A 49 7.46 -6.38 -0.26
N LEU A 50 7.08 -6.73 0.97
CA LEU A 50 5.68 -6.87 1.38
C LEU A 50 4.92 -5.55 1.25
N SER A 51 5.51 -4.44 1.69
CA SER A 51 4.90 -3.11 1.59
C SER A 51 4.63 -2.70 0.14
N ILE A 52 5.57 -3.00 -0.76
CA ILE A 52 5.40 -2.77 -2.20
C ILE A 52 4.31 -3.68 -2.77
N GLN A 53 4.30 -4.96 -2.40
CA GLN A 53 3.30 -5.93 -2.83
C GLN A 53 1.89 -5.51 -2.40
N VAL A 54 1.70 -5.14 -1.15
CA VAL A 54 0.42 -4.66 -0.59
C VAL A 54 -0.08 -3.42 -1.34
N ARG A 55 0.80 -2.46 -1.62
CA ARG A 55 0.44 -1.26 -2.40
C ARG A 55 0.01 -1.62 -3.83
N ARG A 56 0.72 -2.52 -4.50
CA ARG A 56 0.37 -2.98 -5.85
C ARG A 56 -0.95 -3.76 -5.85
N MET A 57 -1.14 -4.63 -4.87
CA MET A 57 -2.37 -5.39 -4.69
C MET A 57 -3.58 -4.48 -4.48
N ARG A 58 -3.46 -3.42 -3.64
CA ARG A 58 -4.52 -2.44 -3.48
C ARG A 58 -4.88 -1.77 -4.81
N LYS A 59 -3.88 -1.31 -5.55
CA LYS A 59 -4.10 -0.68 -6.85
C LYS A 59 -4.80 -1.61 -7.85
N SER A 60 -4.40 -2.88 -7.94
CA SER A 60 -5.03 -3.84 -8.84
C SER A 60 -6.43 -4.26 -8.37
N HIS A 61 -6.66 -4.34 -7.05
CA HIS A 61 -7.94 -4.76 -6.48
C HIS A 61 -9.05 -3.73 -6.68
N PHE A 62 -8.74 -2.44 -6.49
CA PHE A 62 -9.71 -1.36 -6.61
C PHE A 62 -9.78 -0.75 -8.02
N GLY A 63 -8.86 -1.12 -8.89
CA GLY A 63 -8.88 -0.69 -10.29
C GLY A 63 -8.68 0.82 -10.45
N THR A 64 -9.65 1.46 -11.12
CA THR A 64 -9.64 2.90 -11.42
C THR A 64 -9.85 3.79 -10.21
N ALA A 65 -10.47 3.27 -9.14
CA ALA A 65 -10.62 4.02 -7.90
C ALA A 65 -9.24 4.41 -7.36
N GLN A 66 -8.96 5.70 -7.31
CA GLN A 66 -7.68 6.22 -6.81
C GLN A 66 -7.64 6.16 -5.27
N LEU A 67 -7.64 4.95 -4.72
CA LEU A 67 -7.58 4.71 -3.28
C LEU A 67 -6.13 4.76 -2.80
N SER A 68 -5.63 5.97 -2.61
CA SER A 68 -4.29 6.24 -2.07
C SER A 68 -4.34 7.44 -1.13
N GLY A 69 -3.38 7.51 -0.20
CA GLY A 69 -3.30 8.62 0.75
C GLY A 69 -4.63 8.82 1.50
N PRO A 70 -5.09 10.07 1.65
CA PRO A 70 -6.27 10.39 2.46
C PRO A 70 -7.55 9.66 2.05
N THR A 71 -7.74 9.38 0.76
CA THR A 71 -8.92 8.62 0.28
C THR A 71 -8.90 7.18 0.79
N TRP A 72 -7.70 6.57 0.86
CA TRP A 72 -7.55 5.24 1.45
C TRP A 72 -7.81 5.26 2.95
N ASP A 73 -7.31 6.27 3.66
CA ASP A 73 -7.50 6.43 5.10
C ASP A 73 -9.01 6.58 5.42
N MET A 74 -9.76 7.35 4.62
CA MET A 74 -11.22 7.41 4.74
C MET A 74 -11.91 6.05 4.57
N MET A 75 -11.46 5.22 3.63
CA MET A 75 -12.02 3.88 3.43
C MET A 75 -11.75 2.96 4.63
N LEU A 76 -10.56 3.07 5.24
CA LEU A 76 -10.23 2.33 6.45
C LEU A 76 -11.11 2.74 7.63
N ASP A 77 -11.27 4.05 7.83
CA ASP A 77 -12.13 4.59 8.90
C ASP A 77 -13.60 4.18 8.71
N LEU A 78 -14.10 4.23 7.47
CA LEU A 78 -15.45 3.77 7.14
C LEU A 78 -15.64 2.27 7.40
N MET A 79 -14.65 1.44 7.05
CA MET A 79 -14.72 0.00 7.31
C MET A 79 -14.70 -0.30 8.80
N LEU A 80 -13.84 0.40 9.55
CA LEU A 80 -13.78 0.25 11.00
C LEU A 80 -15.08 0.73 11.68
N ALA A 81 -15.63 1.85 11.23
CA ALA A 81 -16.90 2.36 11.74
C ALA A 81 -18.06 1.39 11.45
N ASN A 82 -18.09 0.83 10.23
CA ASN A 82 -19.08 -0.17 9.84
C ASN A 82 -19.00 -1.42 10.73
N ALA A 83 -17.80 -1.94 10.97
CA ALA A 83 -17.58 -3.10 11.85
C ALA A 83 -18.02 -2.85 13.31
N ASN A 84 -17.91 -1.61 13.77
CA ASN A 84 -18.27 -1.20 15.13
C ASN A 84 -19.71 -0.63 15.25
N GLY A 85 -20.52 -0.71 14.20
CA GLY A 85 -21.88 -0.13 14.19
C GLY A 85 -21.92 1.39 14.37
N ARG A 86 -20.83 2.09 14.06
CA ARG A 86 -20.70 3.56 14.19
C ARG A 86 -20.95 4.26 12.87
N SER A 87 -21.33 5.53 12.97
CA SER A 87 -21.47 6.41 11.80
C SER A 87 -20.45 7.54 11.88
N LEU A 88 -19.84 7.89 10.76
CA LEU A 88 -18.90 9.00 10.64
C LEU A 88 -19.52 10.12 9.82
N SER A 89 -19.31 11.36 10.24
CA SER A 89 -19.68 12.51 9.41
C SER A 89 -18.58 12.80 8.38
N ALA A 90 -18.93 13.57 7.36
CA ALA A 90 -17.96 14.02 6.35
C ALA A 90 -16.81 14.84 6.99
N SER A 91 -17.08 15.59 8.05
CA SER A 91 -16.04 16.32 8.80
C SER A 91 -15.14 15.40 9.61
N ASP A 92 -15.71 14.35 10.24
CA ASP A 92 -14.91 13.36 10.97
C ASP A 92 -13.93 12.67 10.04
N LEU A 93 -14.39 12.25 8.84
CA LEU A 93 -13.56 11.62 7.82
C LEU A 93 -12.48 12.56 7.29
N ALA A 94 -12.81 13.82 7.00
CA ALA A 94 -11.80 14.79 6.54
C ALA A 94 -10.73 15.02 7.61
N THR A 95 -11.14 15.12 8.88
CA THR A 95 -10.23 15.29 10.02
C THR A 95 -9.35 14.05 10.20
N GLY A 96 -9.93 12.85 10.20
CA GLY A 96 -9.19 11.58 10.31
C GLY A 96 -8.17 11.39 9.20
N ALA A 97 -8.53 11.78 7.98
CA ALA A 97 -7.62 11.73 6.83
C ALA A 97 -6.63 12.90 6.74
N GLY A 98 -6.64 13.84 7.70
CA GLY A 98 -5.71 14.96 7.76
C GLY A 98 -5.87 15.98 6.62
N VAL A 99 -7.09 16.16 6.09
CA VAL A 99 -7.34 17.07 4.96
C VAL A 99 -8.39 18.14 5.31
N PRO A 100 -8.34 19.31 4.67
CA PRO A 100 -9.40 20.30 4.79
C PRO A 100 -10.75 19.72 4.36
N LEU A 101 -11.85 20.15 5.01
CA LEU A 101 -13.20 19.65 4.74
C LEU A 101 -13.58 19.74 3.25
N SER A 102 -13.21 20.82 2.57
CA SER A 102 -13.48 20.99 1.13
C SER A 102 -12.80 19.91 0.26
N SER A 103 -11.59 19.49 0.62
CA SER A 103 -10.89 18.41 -0.03
C SER A 103 -11.52 17.07 0.31
N GLY A 104 -11.86 16.86 1.59
CA GLY A 104 -12.57 15.67 2.06
C GLY A 104 -13.90 15.46 1.34
N LEU A 105 -14.68 16.49 1.16
CA LEU A 105 -15.96 16.40 0.43
C LEU A 105 -15.78 15.98 -1.04
N ARG A 106 -14.72 16.43 -1.71
CA ARG A 106 -14.39 15.99 -3.08
C ARG A 106 -13.98 14.53 -3.12
N MET A 107 -13.19 14.08 -2.14
CA MET A 107 -12.78 12.68 -2.03
C MET A 107 -13.97 11.77 -1.75
N ILE A 108 -14.87 12.17 -0.84
CA ILE A 108 -16.11 11.45 -0.56
C ILE A 108 -16.99 11.37 -1.82
N ALA A 109 -17.12 12.46 -2.58
CA ALA A 109 -17.86 12.45 -3.85
C ALA A 109 -17.25 11.49 -4.88
N ALA A 110 -15.92 11.38 -4.93
CA ALA A 110 -15.24 10.40 -5.78
C ALA A 110 -15.54 8.96 -5.33
N LEU A 111 -15.54 8.69 -4.02
CA LEU A 111 -15.93 7.37 -3.48
C LEU A 111 -17.38 7.02 -3.80
N GLU A 112 -18.28 7.99 -3.81
CA GLU A 112 -19.68 7.80 -4.22
C GLU A 112 -19.79 7.49 -5.72
N ALA A 113 -19.05 8.22 -6.56
CA ALA A 113 -19.03 7.98 -8.00
C ALA A 113 -18.54 6.57 -8.35
N GLU A 114 -17.62 6.03 -7.56
CA GLU A 114 -17.13 4.64 -7.68
C GLU A 114 -18.07 3.61 -7.00
N GLY A 115 -19.17 4.05 -6.41
CA GLY A 115 -20.14 3.18 -5.73
C GLY A 115 -19.62 2.55 -4.43
N LEU A 116 -18.53 3.08 -3.84
CA LEU A 116 -17.91 2.53 -2.64
C LEU A 116 -18.50 3.11 -1.35
N ALA A 117 -18.97 4.33 -1.38
CA ALA A 117 -19.58 5.01 -0.25
C ALA A 117 -20.90 5.68 -0.64
N LYS A 118 -21.69 6.06 0.34
CA LYS A 118 -22.92 6.83 0.18
C LYS A 118 -23.03 7.87 1.30
N ARG A 119 -23.62 9.02 0.97
CA ARG A 119 -23.95 10.09 1.92
C ARG A 119 -25.41 10.05 2.28
N SER A 120 -25.72 10.43 3.51
CA SER A 120 -27.07 10.69 3.99
C SER A 120 -27.05 11.87 4.97
N ILE A 121 -28.18 12.57 5.10
CA ILE A 121 -28.35 13.58 6.15
C ILE A 121 -28.59 12.86 7.48
N ASP A 122 -27.97 13.33 8.55
CA ASP A 122 -28.23 12.80 9.89
C ASP A 122 -29.66 13.15 10.31
N GLU A 123 -30.43 12.15 10.74
CA GLU A 123 -31.82 12.33 11.17
C GLU A 123 -31.95 13.19 12.44
N ARG A 124 -30.92 13.16 13.30
CA ARG A 124 -30.89 13.90 14.58
C ARG A 124 -30.32 15.32 14.44
N ASP A 125 -29.37 15.47 13.50
CA ASP A 125 -28.75 16.76 13.21
C ASP A 125 -28.60 16.95 11.69
N ARG A 126 -29.57 17.66 11.11
CA ARG A 126 -29.61 17.92 9.66
C ARG A 126 -28.43 18.73 9.12
N ARG A 127 -27.56 19.28 9.99
CA ARG A 127 -26.32 19.95 9.61
C ARG A 127 -25.20 18.97 9.34
N ARG A 128 -25.35 17.72 9.76
CA ARG A 128 -24.35 16.68 9.59
C ARG A 128 -24.66 15.81 8.38
N THR A 129 -23.67 15.63 7.53
CA THR A 129 -23.69 14.65 6.45
C THR A 129 -22.98 13.39 6.94
N ILE A 130 -23.71 12.30 7.06
CA ILE A 130 -23.17 11.00 7.44
C ILE A 130 -22.70 10.27 6.19
N VAL A 131 -21.55 9.64 6.27
CA VAL A 131 -20.96 8.81 5.22
C VAL A 131 -20.89 7.37 5.69
N ARG A 132 -21.26 6.44 4.83
CA ARG A 132 -21.18 5.00 5.09
C ARG A 132 -20.66 4.27 3.86
N LEU A 133 -20.07 3.12 4.05
CA LEU A 133 -19.82 2.20 2.92
C LEU A 133 -21.16 1.77 2.31
N THR A 134 -21.16 1.55 1.01
CA THR A 134 -22.19 0.73 0.36
C THR A 134 -21.92 -0.75 0.66
N ASP A 135 -22.90 -1.62 0.41
CA ASP A 135 -22.68 -3.06 0.55
C ASP A 135 -21.54 -3.53 -0.37
N ALA A 136 -21.53 -3.05 -1.62
CA ALA A 136 -20.46 -3.31 -2.58
C ALA A 136 -19.10 -2.77 -2.09
N GLY A 137 -19.06 -1.60 -1.46
CA GLY A 137 -17.84 -1.04 -0.87
C GLY A 137 -17.33 -1.88 0.29
N ALA A 138 -18.23 -2.34 1.17
CA ALA A 138 -17.90 -3.20 2.30
C ALA A 138 -17.37 -4.57 1.84
N GLU A 139 -18.04 -5.20 0.88
CA GLU A 139 -17.60 -6.48 0.30
C GLU A 139 -16.22 -6.35 -0.37
N LYS A 140 -16.00 -5.28 -1.13
CA LYS A 140 -14.74 -5.03 -1.80
C LYS A 140 -13.60 -4.80 -0.80
N MET A 141 -13.86 -4.09 0.30
CA MET A 141 -12.90 -3.94 1.40
C MET A 141 -12.61 -5.27 2.09
N ALA A 142 -13.63 -6.05 2.42
CA ALA A 142 -13.46 -7.36 3.05
C ALA A 142 -12.59 -8.29 2.18
N SER A 143 -12.92 -8.42 0.90
CA SER A 143 -12.15 -9.22 -0.06
C SER A 143 -10.69 -8.73 -0.22
N TYR A 144 -10.45 -7.42 -0.14
CA TYR A 144 -9.08 -6.90 -0.12
C TYR A 144 -8.33 -7.36 1.14
N PHE A 145 -8.95 -7.27 2.32
CA PHE A 145 -8.31 -7.66 3.57
C PHE A 145 -8.07 -9.16 3.69
N GLU A 146 -8.88 -10.01 3.07
CA GLU A 146 -8.60 -11.44 2.94
C GLU A 146 -7.29 -11.69 2.16
N LYS A 147 -7.12 -11.02 1.02
CA LYS A 147 -5.89 -11.08 0.23
C LYS A 147 -4.68 -10.52 0.98
N TYR A 148 -4.87 -9.42 1.70
CA TYR A 148 -3.86 -8.80 2.54
C TYR A 148 -3.38 -9.76 3.63
N ALA A 149 -4.30 -10.40 4.35
CA ALA A 149 -3.98 -11.39 5.38
C ALA A 149 -3.24 -12.60 4.80
N ALA A 150 -3.62 -13.06 3.60
CA ALA A 150 -2.91 -14.15 2.91
C ALA A 150 -1.48 -13.76 2.52
N ALA A 151 -1.28 -12.52 2.02
CA ALA A 151 0.04 -12.00 1.65
C ALA A 151 0.97 -11.89 2.86
N ILE A 152 0.46 -11.42 4.02
CA ILE A 152 1.22 -11.36 5.26
C ILE A 152 1.64 -12.75 5.72
N ARG A 153 0.70 -13.72 5.77
CA ARG A 153 1.03 -15.10 6.17
C ARG A 153 2.09 -15.73 5.25
N GLY A 154 1.99 -15.51 3.95
CA GLY A 154 2.97 -16.01 2.97
C GLY A 154 4.34 -15.33 3.07
N GLY A 155 4.39 -14.06 3.48
CA GLY A 155 5.64 -13.32 3.72
C GLY A 155 6.40 -13.85 4.95
N TYR A 156 5.70 -14.17 6.03
CA TYR A 156 6.32 -14.74 7.23
C TYR A 156 6.80 -16.19 7.05
N SER A 157 6.15 -16.97 6.18
CA SER A 157 6.55 -18.37 5.91
C SER A 157 7.83 -18.50 5.06
N ARG A 158 8.27 -17.43 4.39
CA ARG A 158 9.53 -17.42 3.62
C ARG A 158 10.74 -17.00 4.45
N ALA A 159 10.52 -16.45 5.63
CA ALA A 159 11.57 -15.93 6.51
C ALA A 159 11.93 -16.90 7.67
N ALA A 160 11.33 -18.08 7.71
CA ALA A 160 11.60 -19.19 8.63
C ALA A 160 12.29 -20.34 7.91
#